data_011c46f4b8f4e381d49092522c56ef6a
#
_entry.id   011c46f4b8f4e381d49092522c56ef6a
#
_cell.length_a   1.000
_cell.length_b   1.000
_cell.length_c   1.000
_cell.angle_alpha   90.00
_cell.angle_beta   90.00
_cell.angle_gamma   90.00
#
_symmetry.space_group_name_H-M   'P 1'
#
loop_
_entity.id
_entity.type
_entity.pdbx_description
1 polymer ?
#
loop_
_entity_poly.entity_id
_entity_poly.type
_entity_poly.pdbx_seq_one_letter_code
_entity_poly.pdbx_strand_id
1 'polypeptide(L)'
;MVKLEAEGGDLLTLRFGPPYAPGDEDAYLGALEAIGARAAPFALLAVFGGRGRLSPAGERSQALWFKRTRAGMEARCRALAIVRPGEPGRSAEVFGRLWSFPVTVAASEAEGRAFLAAQPPP
;
A
#
# COMPACT_ATOMS: atom_id res chain seq x y z
N MET A 1 0.65 -2.81 -14.91
CA MET A 1 2.01 -2.56 -14.40
C MET A 1 2.00 -2.63 -12.88
N VAL A 2 2.86 -3.47 -12.35
CA VAL A 2 3.08 -3.59 -10.90
C VAL A 2 4.56 -3.41 -10.64
N LYS A 3 4.90 -2.55 -9.69
CA LYS A 3 6.30 -2.29 -9.35
C LYS A 3 6.43 -2.06 -7.85
N LEU A 4 7.31 -2.81 -7.20
CA LEU A 4 7.67 -2.64 -5.80
C LEU A 4 9.14 -2.24 -5.74
N GLU A 5 9.43 -1.09 -5.14
CA GLU A 5 10.78 -0.57 -5.01
C GLU A 5 11.08 -0.15 -3.58
N ALA A 6 12.32 -0.40 -3.14
CA ALA A 6 12.83 0.22 -1.94
C ALA A 6 13.52 1.52 -2.35
N GLU A 7 12.99 2.65 -1.92
CA GLU A 7 13.62 3.94 -2.10
C GLU A 7 14.55 4.23 -0.91
N GLY A 8 15.30 5.30 -0.98
CA GLY A 8 16.25 5.67 0.08
C GLY A 8 15.59 5.72 1.48
N GLY A 9 16.33 5.35 2.51
CA GLY A 9 15.82 5.25 3.86
C GLY A 9 14.96 4.00 4.04
N ASP A 10 13.81 4.15 4.71
CA ASP A 10 12.88 3.05 4.99
C ASP A 10 11.64 3.05 4.09
N LEU A 11 11.66 3.81 3.00
CA LEU A 11 10.49 3.96 2.14
C LEU A 11 10.37 2.82 1.13
N LEU A 12 9.23 2.14 1.13
CA LEU A 12 8.81 1.21 0.09
C LEU A 12 7.74 1.89 -0.78
N THR A 13 7.85 1.74 -2.09
CA THR A 13 6.87 2.25 -3.04
C THR A 13 6.28 1.08 -3.82
N LEU A 14 4.97 0.92 -3.74
CA LEU A 14 4.21 -0.06 -4.50
C LEU A 14 3.36 0.67 -5.53
N ARG A 15 3.55 0.35 -6.81
CA ARG A 15 2.78 0.93 -7.90
C ARG A 15 1.96 -0.15 -8.60
N PHE A 16 0.68 0.12 -8.80
CA PHE A 16 -0.22 -0.72 -9.58
C PHE A 16 -1.06 0.19 -10.47
N GLY A 17 -0.77 0.18 -11.75
CA GLY A 17 -1.45 1.07 -12.69
C GLY A 17 -1.27 0.65 -14.15
N PRO A 18 -1.79 1.47 -15.08
CA PRO A 18 -1.62 1.22 -16.50
C PRO A 18 -0.15 1.35 -16.95
N PRO A 19 0.28 0.67 -18.00
CA PRO A 19 -0.53 -0.28 -18.78
C PRO A 19 -0.75 -1.59 -18.05
N TYR A 20 -1.97 -2.12 -18.10
CA TYR A 20 -2.30 -3.40 -17.48
C TYR A 20 -1.93 -4.56 -18.39
N ALA A 21 -1.43 -5.63 -17.79
CA ALA A 21 -1.00 -6.82 -18.51
C ALA A 21 -1.51 -8.10 -17.81
N PRO A 22 -1.63 -9.22 -18.52
CA PRO A 22 -1.89 -10.50 -17.87
C PRO A 22 -0.82 -10.78 -16.81
N GLY A 23 -1.25 -11.26 -15.66
CA GLY A 23 -0.33 -11.54 -14.55
C GLY A 23 -0.11 -10.37 -13.58
N ASP A 24 -0.64 -9.17 -13.86
CA ASP A 24 -0.50 -8.03 -12.96
C ASP A 24 -1.12 -8.30 -11.59
N GLU A 25 -2.26 -8.99 -11.55
CA GLU A 25 -2.89 -9.33 -10.27
C GLU A 25 -1.97 -10.22 -9.43
N ASP A 26 -1.39 -11.25 -10.02
CA ASP A 26 -0.46 -12.14 -9.33
C ASP A 26 0.81 -11.39 -8.89
N ALA A 27 1.29 -10.48 -9.73
CA ALA A 27 2.43 -9.64 -9.39
C ALA A 27 2.12 -8.71 -8.21
N TYR A 28 0.91 -8.14 -8.17
CA TYR A 28 0.46 -7.31 -7.05
C TYR A 28 0.37 -8.11 -5.76
N LEU A 29 -0.25 -9.29 -5.81
CA LEU A 29 -0.36 -10.16 -4.63
C LEU A 29 1.02 -10.63 -4.16
N GLY A 30 1.93 -10.90 -5.08
CA GLY A 30 3.33 -11.21 -4.75
C GLY A 30 4.06 -10.05 -4.09
N ALA A 31 3.79 -8.82 -4.52
CA ALA A 31 4.34 -7.62 -3.90
C ALA A 31 3.83 -7.46 -2.46
N LEU A 32 2.55 -7.73 -2.21
CA LEU A 32 1.99 -7.73 -0.86
C LEU A 32 2.70 -8.75 0.03
N GLU A 33 2.97 -9.95 -0.49
CA GLU A 33 3.70 -10.97 0.26
C GLU A 33 5.11 -10.49 0.62
N ALA A 34 5.80 -9.86 -0.31
CA ALA A 34 7.14 -9.30 -0.06
C ALA A 34 7.11 -8.20 1.00
N ILE A 35 6.11 -7.33 0.98
CA ILE A 35 5.92 -6.29 1.99
C ILE A 35 5.68 -6.91 3.37
N GLY A 36 4.79 -7.89 3.45
CA GLY A 36 4.48 -8.58 4.71
C GLY A 36 5.64 -9.37 5.29
N ALA A 37 6.57 -9.81 4.44
CA ALA A 37 7.75 -10.56 4.85
C ALA A 37 8.94 -9.67 5.25
N ARG A 38 8.85 -8.35 5.06
CA ARG A 38 9.95 -7.44 5.36
C ARG A 38 10.25 -7.41 6.86
N ALA A 39 11.50 -7.65 7.21
CA ALA A 39 11.91 -7.73 8.62
C ALA A 39 12.23 -6.36 9.24
N ALA A 40 12.68 -5.40 8.44
CA ALA A 40 13.06 -4.06 8.92
C ALA A 40 11.87 -3.12 8.93
N PRO A 41 11.83 -2.10 9.82
CA PRO A 41 10.79 -1.07 9.79
C PRO A 41 10.75 -0.33 8.45
N PHE A 42 9.55 0.08 8.03
CA PHE A 42 9.35 0.78 6.76
C PHE A 42 8.13 1.70 6.79
N ALA A 43 8.12 2.64 5.85
CA ALA A 43 6.92 3.38 5.46
C ALA A 43 6.52 2.92 4.06
N LEU A 44 5.23 2.88 3.79
CA LEU A 44 4.72 2.38 2.51
C LEU A 44 3.94 3.48 1.77
N LEU A 45 4.34 3.72 0.52
CA LEU A 45 3.60 4.53 -0.43
C LEU A 45 2.99 3.58 -1.47
N ALA A 46 1.68 3.44 -1.47
CA ALA A 46 0.97 2.61 -2.42
C ALA A 46 0.25 3.49 -3.43
N VAL A 47 0.68 3.44 -4.69
CA VAL A 47 0.16 4.29 -5.76
C VAL A 47 -0.68 3.44 -6.70
N PHE A 48 -1.99 3.72 -6.72
CA PHE A 48 -2.93 3.06 -7.63
C PHE A 48 -3.34 4.04 -8.73
N GLY A 49 -3.18 3.62 -9.98
CA GLY A 49 -3.57 4.40 -11.14
C GLY A 49 -4.68 3.70 -11.90
N GLY A 50 -5.62 4.48 -12.45
CA GLY A 50 -6.66 3.93 -13.29
C GLY A 50 -7.74 3.17 -12.53
N ARG A 51 -8.54 2.38 -13.28
CA ARG A 51 -9.72 1.67 -12.79
C ARG A 51 -9.52 0.16 -12.66
N GLY A 52 -8.27 -0.30 -12.55
CA GLY A 52 -7.98 -1.71 -12.38
C GLY A 52 -8.60 -2.26 -11.10
N ARG A 53 -9.20 -3.43 -11.20
CA ARG A 53 -9.78 -4.14 -10.07
C ARG A 53 -9.22 -5.54 -9.98
N LEU A 54 -9.11 -6.02 -8.76
CA LEU A 54 -8.78 -7.42 -8.55
C LEU A 54 -9.99 -8.30 -8.91
N SER A 55 -9.73 -9.52 -9.33
CA SER A 55 -10.77 -10.53 -9.46
C SER A 55 -11.34 -10.86 -8.07
N PRO A 56 -12.52 -11.49 -7.98
CA PRO A 56 -13.03 -11.95 -6.67
C PRO A 56 -12.05 -12.83 -5.91
N ALA A 57 -11.31 -13.70 -6.62
CA ALA A 57 -10.27 -14.52 -5.99
C ALA A 57 -9.11 -13.66 -5.47
N GLY A 58 -8.69 -12.66 -6.24
CA GLY A 58 -7.64 -11.72 -5.83
C GLY A 58 -8.04 -10.89 -4.63
N GLU A 59 -9.28 -10.42 -4.58
CA GLU A 59 -9.80 -9.69 -3.43
C GLU A 59 -9.80 -10.56 -2.16
N ARG A 60 -10.15 -11.83 -2.28
CA ARG A 60 -10.08 -12.77 -1.15
C ARG A 60 -8.64 -12.99 -0.69
N SER A 61 -7.72 -13.15 -1.63
CA SER A 61 -6.29 -13.30 -1.32
C SER A 61 -5.74 -12.08 -0.59
N GLN A 62 -6.12 -10.88 -1.03
CA GLN A 62 -5.72 -9.63 -0.39
C GLN A 62 -6.28 -9.53 1.03
N ALA A 63 -7.54 -9.88 1.22
CA ALA A 63 -8.18 -9.86 2.54
C ALA A 63 -7.50 -10.85 3.51
N LEU A 64 -7.14 -12.04 3.03
CA LEU A 64 -6.40 -13.01 3.81
C LEU A 64 -5.00 -12.51 4.16
N TRP A 65 -4.35 -11.81 3.25
CA TRP A 65 -3.05 -11.18 3.50
C TRP A 65 -3.14 -10.15 4.62
N PHE A 66 -4.14 -9.26 4.58
CA PHE A 66 -4.37 -8.29 5.66
C PHE A 66 -4.51 -8.98 7.01
N LYS A 67 -5.29 -10.03 7.06
CA LYS A 67 -5.56 -10.77 8.30
C LYS A 67 -4.30 -11.45 8.83
N ARG A 68 -3.56 -12.13 7.95
CA ARG A 68 -2.37 -12.89 8.30
C ARG A 68 -1.19 -12.01 8.72
N THR A 69 -1.04 -10.84 8.08
CA THR A 69 0.12 -9.96 8.28
C THR A 69 -0.13 -8.82 9.25
N ARG A 70 -1.33 -8.71 9.81
CA ARG A 70 -1.73 -7.57 10.63
C ARG A 70 -0.72 -7.27 11.76
N ALA A 71 -0.37 -8.26 12.56
CA ALA A 71 0.55 -8.08 13.68
C ALA A 71 1.93 -7.62 13.21
N GLY A 72 2.43 -8.20 12.12
CA GLY A 72 3.71 -7.81 11.53
C GLY A 72 3.70 -6.39 10.96
N MET A 73 2.63 -6.02 10.28
CA MET A 73 2.46 -4.66 9.77
C MET A 73 2.39 -3.64 10.91
N GLU A 74 1.60 -3.93 11.95
CA GLU A 74 1.54 -3.07 13.15
C GLU A 74 2.91 -2.87 13.80
N ALA A 75 3.75 -3.90 13.78
CA ALA A 75 5.06 -3.84 14.39
C ALA A 75 6.12 -3.11 13.54
N ARG A 76 6.00 -3.16 12.22
CA ARG A 76 7.06 -2.72 11.31
C ARG A 76 6.70 -1.57 10.38
N CYS A 77 5.42 -1.44 9.98
CA CYS A 77 5.01 -0.32 9.15
C CYS A 77 4.74 0.90 10.01
N ARG A 78 5.51 1.96 9.83
CA ARG A 78 5.34 3.18 10.63
C ARG A 78 4.28 4.12 10.09
N ALA A 79 3.97 4.05 8.79
CA ALA A 79 2.94 4.86 8.16
C ALA A 79 2.63 4.34 6.74
N LEU A 80 1.41 4.59 6.30
CA LEU A 80 0.95 4.19 4.97
C LEU A 80 0.27 5.37 4.29
N ALA A 81 0.69 5.70 3.07
CA ALA A 81 -0.02 6.63 2.20
C ALA A 81 -0.53 5.87 0.98
N ILE A 82 -1.83 5.92 0.75
CA ILE A 82 -2.46 5.33 -0.42
C ILE A 82 -2.82 6.46 -1.37
N VAL A 83 -2.31 6.40 -2.61
CA VAL A 83 -2.59 7.41 -3.62
C VAL A 83 -3.62 6.85 -4.58
N ARG A 84 -4.80 7.46 -4.58
CA ARG A 84 -5.91 7.14 -5.49
C ARG A 84 -6.46 8.42 -6.09
N PRO A 85 -6.16 8.73 -7.34
CA PRO A 85 -6.74 9.91 -7.98
C PRO A 85 -8.26 9.81 -8.03
N GLY A 86 -8.96 10.85 -7.56
CA GLY A 86 -10.40 10.98 -7.70
C GLY A 86 -11.28 10.64 -6.50
N GLU A 87 -10.82 9.89 -5.51
CA GLU A 87 -11.67 9.49 -4.36
C GLU A 87 -10.93 9.39 -3.02
N PRO A 88 -10.49 10.50 -2.43
CA PRO A 88 -9.77 10.39 -1.16
C PRO A 88 -10.66 10.16 0.08
N GLY A 89 -11.90 10.66 0.10
CA GLY A 89 -12.65 10.79 1.34
C GLY A 89 -13.09 9.50 2.03
N ARG A 90 -13.78 8.63 1.31
CA ARG A 90 -14.41 7.43 1.89
C ARG A 90 -13.42 6.31 2.16
N SER A 91 -12.42 6.21 1.32
CA SER A 91 -11.37 5.19 1.46
C SER A 91 -10.49 5.44 2.67
N ALA A 92 -10.26 6.70 3.04
CA ALA A 92 -9.44 7.05 4.19
C ALA A 92 -10.02 6.50 5.51
N GLU A 93 -11.34 6.57 5.69
CA GLU A 93 -11.99 6.02 6.89
C GLU A 93 -11.86 4.51 6.97
N VAL A 94 -12.07 3.82 5.86
CA VAL A 94 -12.00 2.36 5.80
C VAL A 94 -10.58 1.87 6.09
N PHE A 95 -9.59 2.44 5.40
CA PHE A 95 -8.20 2.03 5.59
C PHE A 95 -7.64 2.44 6.94
N GLY A 96 -8.05 3.59 7.48
CA GLY A 96 -7.64 4.04 8.79
C GLY A 96 -8.10 3.14 9.94
N ARG A 97 -9.11 2.31 9.71
CA ARG A 97 -9.60 1.34 10.71
C ARG A 97 -8.88 0.00 10.69
N LEU A 98 -8.08 -0.25 9.64
CA LEU A 98 -7.39 -1.53 9.50
C LEU A 98 -6.17 -1.63 10.39
N TRP A 99 -5.52 -0.50 10.67
CA TRP A 99 -4.27 -0.46 11.43
C TRP A 99 -4.25 0.71 12.40
N SER A 100 -3.42 0.59 13.43
CA SER A 100 -3.22 1.64 14.43
C SER A 100 -2.17 2.68 14.03
N PHE A 101 -1.28 2.37 13.08
CA PHE A 101 -0.32 3.36 12.58
C PHE A 101 -1.00 4.39 11.65
N PRO A 102 -0.37 5.57 11.44
CA PRO A 102 -0.96 6.60 10.60
C PRO A 102 -1.18 6.14 9.16
N VAL A 103 -2.39 6.37 8.64
CA VAL A 103 -2.78 6.03 7.27
C VAL A 103 -3.47 7.23 6.64
N THR A 104 -3.12 7.55 5.40
CA THR A 104 -3.85 8.54 4.61
C THR A 104 -4.19 7.98 3.24
N VAL A 105 -5.24 8.55 2.63
CA VAL A 105 -5.53 8.37 1.22
C VAL A 105 -5.40 9.74 0.56
N ALA A 106 -4.43 9.87 -0.34
CA ALA A 106 -4.10 11.12 -1.00
C ALA A 106 -4.54 11.11 -2.46
N ALA A 107 -4.83 12.29 -2.99
CA ALA A 107 -5.20 12.46 -4.40
C ALA A 107 -3.97 12.49 -5.32
N SER A 108 -2.78 12.74 -4.77
CA SER A 108 -1.54 12.81 -5.55
C SER A 108 -0.39 12.14 -4.81
N GLU A 109 0.61 11.73 -5.57
CA GLU A 109 1.83 11.16 -5.01
C GLU A 109 2.57 12.17 -4.13
N ALA A 110 2.60 13.44 -4.55
CA ALA A 110 3.25 14.50 -3.77
C ALA A 110 2.64 14.63 -2.37
N GLU A 111 1.30 14.61 -2.28
CA GLU A 111 0.61 14.64 -0.99
C GLU A 111 0.90 13.42 -0.15
N GLY A 112 0.93 12.24 -0.76
CA GLY A 112 1.25 11.00 -0.07
C GLY A 112 2.67 11.01 0.50
N ARG A 113 3.63 11.46 -0.28
CA ARG A 113 5.03 11.59 0.15
C ARG A 113 5.18 12.61 1.28
N ALA A 114 4.49 13.74 1.19
CA ALA A 114 4.52 14.76 2.23
C ALA A 114 3.95 14.22 3.56
N PHE A 115 2.86 13.46 3.48
CA PHE A 115 2.28 12.82 4.66
C PHE A 115 3.29 11.86 5.33
N LEU A 116 3.95 11.01 4.55
CA LEU A 116 4.92 10.05 5.09
C LEU A 116 6.13 10.76 5.69
N ALA A 117 6.61 11.82 5.05
CA ALA A 117 7.74 12.62 5.55
C ALA A 117 7.44 13.33 6.86
N ALA A 118 6.17 13.65 7.11
CA ALA A 118 5.74 14.32 8.34
C ALA A 118 5.58 13.36 9.53
N GLN A 119 5.62 12.05 9.30
CA GLN A 119 5.49 11.07 10.37
C GLN A 119 6.81 10.87 11.11
N PRO A 120 6.77 10.56 12.42
CA PRO A 120 8.00 10.32 13.18
C PRO A 120 8.76 9.10 12.63
N PRO A 121 10.10 9.08 12.75
CA PRO A 121 10.88 7.89 12.40
C PRO A 121 10.54 6.72 13.34
N PRO A 122 10.86 5.49 12.92
CA PRO A 122 10.59 4.31 13.74
C PRO A 122 11.35 4.31 15.07
#